data_ad18b890c89da5a4dea1c3a60290c458
#
_entry.id   ad18b890c89da5a4dea1c3a60290c458
#
_cell.length_a   1.000
_cell.length_b   1.000
_cell.length_c   1.000
_cell.angle_alpha   90.00
_cell.angle_beta   90.00
_cell.angle_gamma   90.00
#
_symmetry.space_group_name_H-M   'P 1'
#
loop_
_entity.id
_entity.type
_entity.pdbx_description
1 polymer ?
#
loop_
_entity_poly.entity_id
_entity_poly.type
_entity_poly.pdbx_seq_one_letter_code
_entity_poly.pdbx_strand_id
1 'polypeptide(L)'
;MQQAIAILDSGVGGLTVVKEVMRQLPREKIIYFGDTARAPYGPRSTEEVRLFTEQIVDYLIQFNPKMIVIACNTATAAALDYISAKVSIPVIGVIHPGARAAISATKTGRVGVIGTIGTINSGAYTAALKQLSPFVEVVSQACPALVPFVEQGMFRSEESHIAVAESLNGIKYAPIDTMILGCTHYPFLIEPIGKVMGPGVKLISSADETAREISTILYDKGKLASGDEIPIHQFFCSGDAEIFQKIARDWLGEQIRRTPVVWQVSSL
;
A
#
# COMPACT_ATOMS: atom_id res chain seq x y z
N MET A 1 -18.36 17.56 -12.17
CA MET A 1 -17.68 16.23 -12.18
C MET A 1 -17.11 15.95 -10.79
N GLN A 2 -17.32 14.75 -10.28
CA GLN A 2 -16.82 14.33 -8.97
C GLN A 2 -15.28 14.27 -8.96
N GLN A 3 -14.64 14.98 -8.02
CA GLN A 3 -13.20 14.90 -7.83
C GLN A 3 -12.81 13.50 -7.30
N ALA A 4 -11.71 12.96 -7.79
CA ALA A 4 -11.25 11.62 -7.43
C ALA A 4 -10.27 11.64 -6.24
N ILE A 5 -10.13 10.49 -5.59
CA ILE A 5 -8.97 10.15 -4.77
C ILE A 5 -7.92 9.58 -5.71
N ALA A 6 -6.75 10.21 -5.80
CA ALA A 6 -5.62 9.70 -6.56
C ALA A 6 -4.78 8.78 -5.67
N ILE A 7 -4.57 7.54 -6.09
CA ILE A 7 -3.78 6.54 -5.37
C ILE A 7 -2.63 6.10 -6.27
N LEU A 8 -1.41 6.17 -5.78
CA LEU A 8 -0.22 5.75 -6.52
C LEU A 8 0.56 4.66 -5.78
N ASP A 9 1.16 3.78 -6.56
CA ASP A 9 2.02 2.70 -6.08
C ASP A 9 3.12 2.38 -7.10
N SER A 10 4.17 1.71 -6.66
CA SER A 10 5.24 1.23 -7.54
C SER A 10 4.83 0.12 -8.51
N GLY A 11 3.64 -0.47 -8.34
CA GLY A 11 3.20 -1.60 -9.16
C GLY A 11 1.74 -2.00 -8.90
N VAL A 12 1.49 -3.30 -8.80
CA VAL A 12 0.14 -3.85 -8.53
C VAL A 12 -0.22 -3.84 -7.04
N GLY A 13 0.78 -3.68 -6.15
CA GLY A 13 0.60 -3.81 -4.70
C GLY A 13 -0.42 -2.85 -4.13
N GLY A 14 -0.45 -1.61 -4.60
CA GLY A 14 -1.39 -0.57 -4.16
C GLY A 14 -2.87 -0.91 -4.38
N LEU A 15 -3.19 -1.93 -5.19
CA LEU A 15 -4.55 -2.46 -5.31
C LEU A 15 -5.09 -2.99 -3.97
N THR A 16 -4.23 -3.28 -3.00
CA THR A 16 -4.67 -3.61 -1.63
C THR A 16 -5.33 -2.42 -0.94
N VAL A 17 -4.76 -1.23 -1.10
CA VAL A 17 -5.33 0.03 -0.60
C VAL A 17 -6.59 0.39 -1.40
N VAL A 18 -6.55 0.27 -2.74
CA VAL A 18 -7.72 0.50 -3.61
C VAL A 18 -8.91 -0.35 -3.16
N LYS A 19 -8.68 -1.63 -2.89
CA LYS A 19 -9.73 -2.56 -2.43
C LYS A 19 -10.43 -2.06 -1.16
N GLU A 20 -9.66 -1.61 -0.18
CA GLU A 20 -10.22 -1.09 1.06
C GLU A 20 -10.93 0.24 0.89
N VAL A 21 -10.40 1.13 0.05
CA VAL A 21 -11.07 2.39 -0.29
C VAL A 21 -12.40 2.13 -1.00
N MET A 22 -12.44 1.23 -1.99
CA MET A 22 -13.70 0.86 -2.66
C MET A 22 -14.72 0.24 -1.69
N ARG A 23 -14.25 -0.54 -0.70
CA ARG A 23 -15.11 -1.19 0.30
C ARG A 23 -15.69 -0.19 1.30
N GLN A 24 -14.85 0.71 1.85
CA GLN A 24 -15.24 1.64 2.92
C GLN A 24 -15.87 2.92 2.38
N LEU A 25 -15.50 3.33 1.17
CA LEU A 25 -15.90 4.57 0.52
C LEU A 25 -16.45 4.30 -0.90
N PRO A 26 -17.53 3.52 -1.03
CA PRO A 26 -17.99 3.00 -2.32
C PRO A 26 -18.50 4.07 -3.30
N ARG A 27 -18.72 5.29 -2.83
CA ARG A 27 -19.14 6.43 -3.67
C ARG A 27 -17.96 7.26 -4.18
N GLU A 28 -16.75 6.99 -3.69
CA GLU A 28 -15.58 7.77 -4.07
C GLU A 28 -15.00 7.31 -5.42
N LYS A 29 -14.81 8.26 -6.33
CA LYS A 29 -14.08 8.01 -7.57
C LYS A 29 -12.61 7.81 -7.25
N ILE A 30 -11.99 6.79 -7.82
CA ILE A 30 -10.57 6.47 -7.67
C ILE A 30 -9.87 6.65 -9.02
N ILE A 31 -8.72 7.29 -8.98
CA ILE A 31 -7.71 7.24 -10.02
C ILE A 31 -6.51 6.52 -9.43
N TYR A 32 -6.18 5.36 -9.98
CA TYR A 32 -5.03 4.56 -9.56
C TYR A 32 -3.92 4.63 -10.58
N PHE A 33 -2.68 4.77 -10.13
CA PHE A 33 -1.48 4.66 -10.95
C PHE A 33 -0.52 3.63 -10.38
N GLY A 34 -0.29 2.53 -11.11
CA GLY A 34 0.70 1.50 -10.79
C GLY A 34 1.92 1.62 -11.72
N ASP A 35 3.08 1.95 -11.17
CA ASP A 35 4.32 2.15 -11.92
C ASP A 35 5.04 0.83 -12.21
N THR A 36 4.34 -0.07 -12.87
CA THR A 36 4.77 -1.45 -13.13
C THR A 36 6.02 -1.56 -14.00
N ALA A 37 6.29 -0.57 -14.87
CA ALA A 37 7.50 -0.55 -15.70
C ALA A 37 8.79 -0.30 -14.91
N ARG A 38 8.69 0.42 -13.76
CA ARG A 38 9.85 0.75 -12.90
C ARG A 38 9.87 -0.03 -11.59
N ALA A 39 8.88 -0.91 -11.39
CA ALA A 39 8.86 -1.84 -10.25
C ALA A 39 10.07 -2.79 -10.27
N PRO A 40 10.59 -3.23 -9.10
CA PRO A 40 10.22 -2.80 -7.75
C PRO A 40 10.96 -1.54 -7.30
N TYR A 41 10.36 -0.74 -6.39
CA TYR A 41 11.02 0.43 -5.80
C TYR A 41 11.95 0.08 -4.63
N GLY A 42 11.74 -1.08 -4.01
CA GLY A 42 12.45 -1.48 -2.79
C GLY A 42 13.98 -1.45 -2.82
N PRO A 43 14.66 -1.84 -3.91
CA PRO A 43 16.12 -1.78 -4.03
C PRO A 43 16.67 -0.45 -4.55
N ARG A 44 15.80 0.51 -4.93
CA ARG A 44 16.22 1.78 -5.52
C ARG A 44 16.67 2.77 -4.47
N SER A 45 17.46 3.78 -4.89
CA SER A 45 17.85 4.88 -4.01
C SER A 45 16.64 5.75 -3.62
N THR A 46 16.75 6.45 -2.50
CA THR A 46 15.72 7.38 -2.03
C THR A 46 15.44 8.47 -3.06
N GLU A 47 16.48 8.95 -3.74
CA GLU A 47 16.42 9.99 -4.77
C GLU A 47 15.64 9.51 -6.00
N GLU A 48 15.91 8.29 -6.48
CA GLU A 48 15.16 7.70 -7.60
C GLU A 48 13.69 7.51 -7.25
N VAL A 49 13.40 6.95 -6.06
CA VAL A 49 12.03 6.73 -5.60
C VAL A 49 11.28 8.06 -5.46
N ARG A 50 11.94 9.09 -4.94
CA ARG A 50 11.37 10.44 -4.85
C ARG A 50 11.06 11.01 -6.22
N LEU A 51 12.00 10.93 -7.15
CA LEU A 51 11.81 11.40 -8.54
C LEU A 51 10.64 10.69 -9.22
N PHE A 52 10.56 9.36 -9.10
CA PHE A 52 9.47 8.60 -9.70
C PHE A 52 8.12 8.95 -9.08
N THR A 53 8.08 9.09 -7.76
CA THR A 53 6.86 9.50 -7.05
C THR A 53 6.40 10.89 -7.48
N GLU A 54 7.32 11.83 -7.62
CA GLU A 54 7.05 13.19 -8.11
C GLU A 54 6.45 13.18 -9.51
N GLN A 55 7.05 12.45 -10.44
CA GLN A 55 6.55 12.35 -11.82
C GLN A 55 5.12 11.80 -11.87
N ILE A 56 4.80 10.77 -11.06
CA ILE A 56 3.45 10.22 -10.98
C ILE A 56 2.49 11.26 -10.39
N VAL A 57 2.89 11.98 -9.35
CA VAL A 57 2.07 13.03 -8.75
C VAL A 57 1.79 14.15 -9.75
N ASP A 58 2.80 14.60 -10.49
CA ASP A 58 2.64 15.64 -11.54
C ASP A 58 1.68 15.19 -12.65
N TYR A 59 1.69 13.90 -12.99
CA TYR A 59 0.71 13.32 -13.89
C TYR A 59 -0.70 13.28 -13.28
N LEU A 60 -0.83 12.81 -12.04
CA LEU A 60 -2.13 12.64 -11.37
C LEU A 60 -2.82 13.98 -11.05
N ILE A 61 -2.07 15.05 -10.76
CA ILE A 61 -2.59 16.40 -10.48
C ILE A 61 -3.40 16.95 -11.67
N GLN A 62 -3.09 16.56 -12.89
CA GLN A 62 -3.81 17.00 -14.10
C GLN A 62 -5.29 16.57 -14.08
N PHE A 63 -5.64 15.54 -13.33
CA PHE A 63 -7.01 15.06 -13.15
C PHE A 63 -7.77 15.78 -12.03
N ASN A 64 -7.17 16.83 -11.42
CA ASN A 64 -7.75 17.61 -10.33
C ASN A 64 -8.28 16.75 -9.17
N PRO A 65 -7.45 15.87 -8.58
CA PRO A 65 -7.87 15.03 -7.47
C PRO A 65 -8.12 15.86 -6.20
N LYS A 66 -8.99 15.38 -5.32
CA LYS A 66 -9.22 16.00 -4.01
C LYS A 66 -8.24 15.59 -2.93
N MET A 67 -7.47 14.50 -3.17
CA MET A 67 -6.49 13.93 -2.27
C MET A 67 -5.52 13.03 -3.05
N ILE A 68 -4.30 12.91 -2.56
CA ILE A 68 -3.30 11.94 -3.04
C ILE A 68 -3.01 10.94 -1.93
N VAL A 69 -2.93 9.66 -2.28
CA VAL A 69 -2.54 8.55 -1.40
C VAL A 69 -1.30 7.88 -1.98
N ILE A 70 -0.19 7.93 -1.26
CA ILE A 70 1.02 7.19 -1.60
C ILE A 70 0.90 5.80 -0.97
N ALA A 71 0.39 4.82 -1.74
CA ALA A 71 0.14 3.47 -1.24
C ALA A 71 1.43 2.68 -1.04
N CYS A 72 2.46 2.89 -1.87
CA CYS A 72 3.76 2.24 -1.74
C CYS A 72 4.47 2.64 -0.43
N ASN A 73 4.84 1.65 0.40
CA ASN A 73 5.56 1.91 1.64
C ASN A 73 6.95 2.54 1.40
N THR A 74 7.67 2.05 0.39
CA THR A 74 8.97 2.61 0.01
C THR A 74 8.84 4.05 -0.45
N ALA A 75 7.84 4.35 -1.28
CA ALA A 75 7.58 5.72 -1.73
C ALA A 75 7.07 6.62 -0.59
N THR A 76 6.25 6.10 0.32
CA THR A 76 5.84 6.83 1.54
C THR A 76 7.05 7.25 2.36
N ALA A 77 7.96 6.31 2.63
CA ALA A 77 9.17 6.59 3.41
C ALA A 77 10.11 7.60 2.74
N ALA A 78 10.21 7.55 1.40
CA ALA A 78 11.15 8.38 0.64
C ALA A 78 10.61 9.76 0.27
N ALA A 79 9.29 9.91 0.05
CA ALA A 79 8.74 11.05 -0.66
C ALA A 79 7.55 11.73 0.01
N LEU A 80 6.93 11.17 1.07
CA LEU A 80 5.69 11.73 1.63
C LEU A 80 5.82 13.20 2.02
N ASP A 81 6.84 13.55 2.79
CA ASP A 81 7.04 14.93 3.27
C ASP A 81 7.35 15.88 2.11
N TYR A 82 8.18 15.43 1.17
CA TYR A 82 8.52 16.19 -0.03
C TYR A 82 7.28 16.50 -0.89
N ILE A 83 6.47 15.49 -1.17
CA ILE A 83 5.24 15.66 -1.97
C ILE A 83 4.21 16.50 -1.21
N SER A 84 4.06 16.31 0.10
CA SER A 84 3.14 17.10 0.92
C SER A 84 3.48 18.60 0.93
N ALA A 85 4.78 18.94 0.85
CA ALA A 85 5.21 20.32 0.72
C ALA A 85 5.02 20.91 -0.70
N LYS A 86 4.96 20.04 -1.72
CA LYS A 86 4.86 20.46 -3.14
C LYS A 86 3.42 20.77 -3.57
N VAL A 87 2.42 20.09 -3.01
CA VAL A 87 1.03 20.19 -3.46
C VAL A 87 0.10 20.79 -2.38
N SER A 88 -0.96 21.47 -2.80
CA SER A 88 -1.91 22.14 -1.89
C SER A 88 -3.06 21.25 -1.38
N ILE A 89 -3.22 20.05 -1.96
CA ILE A 89 -4.25 19.08 -1.56
C ILE A 89 -3.68 18.11 -0.52
N PRO A 90 -4.52 17.45 0.31
CA PRO A 90 -4.05 16.46 1.25
C PRO A 90 -3.26 15.35 0.59
N VAL A 91 -2.11 15.01 1.17
CA VAL A 91 -1.30 13.84 0.80
C VAL A 91 -1.15 12.95 2.02
N ILE A 92 -1.43 11.67 1.88
CA ILE A 92 -1.23 10.69 2.94
C ILE A 92 -0.39 9.52 2.43
N GLY A 93 0.33 8.89 3.36
CA GLY A 93 1.04 7.64 3.14
C GLY A 93 0.46 6.52 4.01
N VAL A 94 1.02 5.33 3.88
CA VAL A 94 0.49 4.12 4.53
C VAL A 94 1.22 3.72 5.82
N ILE A 95 2.35 4.36 6.15
CA ILE A 95 3.19 3.98 7.29
C ILE A 95 2.52 4.33 8.62
N HIS A 96 2.08 5.57 8.80
CA HIS A 96 1.41 5.99 10.04
C HIS A 96 0.10 5.22 10.29
N PRO A 97 -0.80 5.02 9.30
CA PRO A 97 -1.96 4.15 9.48
C PRO A 97 -1.59 2.74 9.92
N GLY A 98 -0.59 2.12 9.27
CA GLY A 98 -0.11 0.78 9.65
C GLY A 98 0.46 0.72 11.07
N ALA A 99 1.21 1.74 11.48
CA ALA A 99 1.76 1.83 12.83
C ALA A 99 0.64 1.98 13.89
N ARG A 100 -0.38 2.82 13.65
CA ARG A 100 -1.54 2.94 14.56
C ARG A 100 -2.30 1.61 14.69
N ALA A 101 -2.55 0.94 13.57
CA ALA A 101 -3.21 -0.37 13.58
C ALA A 101 -2.42 -1.39 14.41
N ALA A 102 -1.10 -1.41 14.28
CA ALA A 102 -0.24 -2.33 15.03
C ALA A 102 -0.23 -2.03 16.54
N ILE A 103 -0.10 -0.76 16.92
CA ILE A 103 -0.16 -0.36 18.34
C ILE A 103 -1.52 -0.69 18.96
N SER A 104 -2.61 -0.53 18.22
CA SER A 104 -3.94 -0.90 18.69
C SER A 104 -4.14 -2.42 18.81
N ALA A 105 -3.36 -3.21 18.08
CA ALA A 105 -3.50 -4.67 18.01
C ALA A 105 -2.60 -5.40 18.99
N THR A 106 -1.39 -4.89 19.24
CA THR A 106 -0.42 -5.57 20.12
C THR A 106 -0.88 -5.59 21.57
N LYS A 107 -0.62 -6.69 22.25
CA LYS A 107 -0.87 -6.87 23.70
C LYS A 107 0.42 -6.85 24.50
N THR A 108 1.53 -7.21 23.86
CA THR A 108 2.85 -7.31 24.51
C THR A 108 3.75 -6.09 24.27
N GLY A 109 3.36 -5.20 23.36
CA GLY A 109 4.22 -4.11 22.90
C GLY A 109 5.37 -4.57 22.01
N ARG A 110 5.33 -5.79 21.47
CA ARG A 110 6.36 -6.36 20.60
C ARG A 110 5.83 -6.53 19.19
N VAL A 111 6.32 -5.68 18.29
CA VAL A 111 5.82 -5.57 16.92
C VAL A 111 6.92 -5.95 15.93
N GLY A 112 6.60 -6.89 15.04
CA GLY A 112 7.39 -7.19 13.86
C GLY A 112 7.05 -6.28 12.70
N VAL A 113 8.02 -5.98 11.86
CA VAL A 113 7.82 -5.27 10.60
C VAL A 113 8.55 -6.01 9.49
N ILE A 114 7.84 -6.48 8.48
CA ILE A 114 8.46 -6.97 7.25
C ILE A 114 8.21 -5.97 6.13
N GLY A 115 9.20 -5.76 5.27
CA GLY A 115 9.12 -4.76 4.20
C GLY A 115 10.17 -4.99 3.11
N THR A 116 10.22 -4.06 2.17
CA THR A 116 11.32 -3.99 1.20
C THR A 116 12.60 -3.51 1.88
N ILE A 117 13.76 -3.67 1.21
CA ILE A 117 15.03 -3.15 1.70
C ILE A 117 14.93 -1.65 2.01
N GLY A 118 14.40 -0.86 1.06
CA GLY A 118 14.25 0.59 1.24
C GLY A 118 13.32 0.96 2.39
N THR A 119 12.19 0.28 2.57
CA THR A 119 11.26 0.52 3.68
C THR A 119 11.92 0.22 5.04
N ILE A 120 12.63 -0.91 5.15
CA ILE A 120 13.26 -1.29 6.42
C ILE A 120 14.43 -0.37 6.75
N ASN A 121 15.30 -0.09 5.77
CA ASN A 121 16.47 0.77 5.97
C ASN A 121 16.10 2.23 6.30
N SER A 122 14.94 2.71 5.85
CA SER A 122 14.45 4.06 6.21
C SER A 122 14.19 4.23 7.70
N GLY A 123 13.91 3.14 8.43
CA GLY A 123 13.50 3.20 9.83
C GLY A 123 12.12 3.85 10.09
N ALA A 124 11.38 4.21 9.03
CA ALA A 124 10.15 4.99 9.14
C ALA A 124 9.06 4.30 9.98
N TYR A 125 8.89 2.97 9.86
CA TYR A 125 7.97 2.25 10.74
C TYR A 125 8.41 2.25 12.20
N THR A 126 9.71 2.07 12.47
CA THR A 126 10.25 2.12 13.84
C THR A 126 10.02 3.49 14.46
N ALA A 127 10.27 4.56 13.70
CA ALA A 127 10.02 5.93 14.15
C ALA A 127 8.53 6.17 14.44
N ALA A 128 7.64 5.79 13.51
CA ALA A 128 6.19 5.96 13.68
C ALA A 128 5.62 5.15 14.86
N LEU A 129 6.09 3.91 15.06
CA LEU A 129 5.70 3.08 16.19
C LEU A 129 6.15 3.67 17.53
N LYS A 130 7.42 4.13 17.61
CA LYS A 130 7.96 4.75 18.84
C LYS A 130 7.34 6.10 19.16
N GLN A 131 6.92 6.86 18.17
CA GLN A 131 6.16 8.09 18.37
C GLN A 131 4.81 7.83 19.04
N LEU A 132 4.15 6.72 18.68
CA LEU A 132 2.86 6.32 19.26
C LEU A 132 3.01 5.63 20.62
N SER A 133 4.07 4.85 20.80
CA SER A 133 4.37 4.11 22.03
C SER A 133 5.90 4.06 22.23
N PRO A 134 6.48 4.91 23.10
CA PRO A 134 7.92 5.00 23.27
C PRO A 134 8.62 3.70 23.70
N PHE A 135 7.89 2.82 24.39
CA PHE A 135 8.41 1.55 24.92
C PHE A 135 8.16 0.34 24.01
N VAL A 136 7.59 0.55 22.79
CA VAL A 136 7.38 -0.56 21.85
C VAL A 136 8.72 -1.14 21.41
N GLU A 137 8.80 -2.47 21.44
CA GLU A 137 9.94 -3.21 20.88
C GLU A 137 9.63 -3.55 19.42
N VAL A 138 10.54 -3.19 18.51
CA VAL A 138 10.36 -3.38 17.08
C VAL A 138 11.42 -4.30 16.51
N VAL A 139 11.00 -5.38 15.86
CA VAL A 139 11.88 -6.29 15.11
C VAL A 139 11.56 -6.13 13.64
N SER A 140 12.54 -5.72 12.84
CA SER A 140 12.34 -5.44 11.40
C SER A 140 13.14 -6.38 10.53
N GLN A 141 12.54 -6.85 9.42
CA GLN A 141 13.21 -7.71 8.44
C GLN A 141 12.83 -7.34 7.02
N ALA A 142 13.83 -7.21 6.15
CA ALA A 142 13.61 -7.05 4.72
C ALA A 142 13.31 -8.40 4.06
N CYS A 143 12.27 -8.43 3.20
CA CYS A 143 11.82 -9.60 2.46
C CYS A 143 11.71 -9.29 0.94
N PRO A 144 12.81 -8.90 0.26
CA PRO A 144 12.76 -8.40 -1.12
C PRO A 144 12.29 -9.45 -2.13
N ALA A 145 12.46 -10.74 -1.84
CA ALA A 145 12.10 -11.83 -2.74
C ALA A 145 10.59 -11.95 -2.99
N LEU A 146 9.74 -11.36 -2.15
CA LEU A 146 8.28 -11.57 -2.21
C LEU A 146 7.59 -10.71 -3.28
N VAL A 147 8.11 -9.51 -3.58
CA VAL A 147 7.50 -8.58 -4.53
C VAL A 147 7.39 -9.15 -5.94
N PRO A 148 8.42 -9.78 -6.53
CA PRO A 148 8.35 -10.32 -7.89
C PRO A 148 7.24 -11.35 -8.11
N PHE A 149 6.94 -12.20 -7.13
CA PHE A 149 5.85 -13.18 -7.24
C PHE A 149 4.49 -12.51 -7.40
N VAL A 150 4.27 -11.40 -6.71
CA VAL A 150 3.01 -10.66 -6.79
C VAL A 150 2.90 -9.90 -8.11
N GLU A 151 3.98 -9.23 -8.55
CA GLU A 151 4.02 -8.51 -9.84
C GLU A 151 3.82 -9.43 -11.05
N GLN A 152 4.18 -10.70 -10.92
CA GLN A 152 3.96 -11.74 -11.96
C GLN A 152 2.63 -12.47 -11.82
N GLY A 153 1.81 -12.15 -10.81
CA GLY A 153 0.56 -12.83 -10.53
C GLY A 153 0.70 -14.24 -9.96
N MET A 154 1.90 -14.60 -9.47
CA MET A 154 2.24 -15.93 -8.94
C MET A 154 2.04 -16.06 -7.42
N PHE A 155 1.25 -15.20 -6.81
CA PHE A 155 1.10 -15.13 -5.35
C PHE A 155 0.35 -16.33 -4.71
N ARG A 156 -0.18 -17.25 -5.52
CA ARG A 156 -0.80 -18.52 -5.08
C ARG A 156 0.02 -19.75 -5.46
N SER A 157 1.22 -19.57 -6.01
CA SER A 157 2.06 -20.67 -6.44
C SER A 157 2.80 -21.31 -5.25
N GLU A 158 3.23 -22.56 -5.41
CA GLU A 158 4.04 -23.26 -4.41
C GLU A 158 5.37 -22.55 -4.18
N GLU A 159 5.99 -22.06 -5.25
CA GLU A 159 7.26 -21.32 -5.19
C GLU A 159 7.11 -20.03 -4.35
N SER A 160 5.99 -19.33 -4.46
CA SER A 160 5.75 -18.15 -3.62
C SER A 160 5.61 -18.51 -2.14
N HIS A 161 5.01 -19.65 -1.82
CA HIS A 161 4.90 -20.15 -0.44
C HIS A 161 6.27 -20.55 0.13
N ILE A 162 7.12 -21.19 -0.67
CA ILE A 162 8.50 -21.49 -0.29
C ILE A 162 9.29 -20.20 -0.05
N ALA A 163 9.19 -19.23 -0.97
CA ALA A 163 9.87 -17.94 -0.83
C ALA A 163 9.43 -17.19 0.43
N VAL A 164 8.15 -17.27 0.82
CA VAL A 164 7.65 -16.72 2.08
C VAL A 164 8.32 -17.39 3.27
N ALA A 165 8.35 -18.73 3.31
CA ALA A 165 8.94 -19.47 4.42
C ALA A 165 10.44 -19.16 4.58
N GLU A 166 11.19 -19.07 3.47
CA GLU A 166 12.60 -18.69 3.47
C GLU A 166 12.81 -17.24 3.92
N SER A 167 12.01 -16.30 3.37
CA SER A 167 12.11 -14.88 3.69
C SER A 167 11.84 -14.58 5.16
N LEU A 168 11.02 -15.37 5.85
CA LEU A 168 10.67 -15.16 7.24
C LEU A 168 11.57 -15.88 8.25
N ASN A 169 12.58 -16.64 7.80
CA ASN A 169 13.46 -17.41 8.70
C ASN A 169 14.11 -16.59 9.81
N GLY A 170 14.44 -15.33 9.56
CA GLY A 170 15.08 -14.45 10.54
C GLY A 170 14.13 -13.90 11.61
N ILE A 171 12.81 -13.86 11.34
CA ILE A 171 11.83 -13.22 12.22
C ILE A 171 10.79 -14.18 12.81
N LYS A 172 10.63 -15.37 12.24
CA LYS A 172 9.56 -16.31 12.64
C LYS A 172 9.59 -16.76 14.11
N TYR A 173 10.75 -16.68 14.75
CA TYR A 173 10.91 -17.05 16.17
C TYR A 173 11.06 -15.80 17.07
N ALA A 174 10.93 -14.60 16.53
CA ALA A 174 10.93 -13.40 17.35
C ALA A 174 9.71 -13.38 18.30
N PRO A 175 9.88 -12.89 19.54
CA PRO A 175 8.81 -12.87 20.54
C PRO A 175 7.79 -11.74 20.28
N ILE A 176 7.26 -11.66 19.07
CA ILE A 176 6.27 -10.67 18.62
C ILE A 176 4.86 -11.25 18.67
N ASP A 177 3.86 -10.43 18.93
CA ASP A 177 2.45 -10.78 18.85
C ASP A 177 1.69 -10.11 17.69
N THR A 178 2.36 -9.18 17.04
CA THR A 178 1.80 -8.39 15.93
C THR A 178 2.87 -8.18 14.88
N MET A 179 2.51 -8.32 13.59
CA MET A 179 3.43 -8.09 12.48
C MET A 179 2.81 -7.16 11.44
N ILE A 180 3.49 -6.08 11.10
CA ILE A 180 3.12 -5.18 10.02
C ILE A 180 3.63 -5.75 8.68
N LEU A 181 2.71 -5.87 7.72
CA LEU A 181 3.02 -6.13 6.33
C LEU A 181 3.40 -4.80 5.67
N GLY A 182 4.65 -4.37 5.87
CA GLY A 182 5.19 -3.07 5.45
C GLY A 182 5.54 -2.99 3.95
N CYS A 183 4.78 -3.69 3.13
CA CYS A 183 4.80 -3.62 1.68
C CYS A 183 3.40 -3.93 1.16
N THR A 184 2.91 -3.15 0.19
CA THR A 184 1.57 -3.31 -0.41
C THR A 184 1.38 -4.65 -1.12
N HIS A 185 2.45 -5.34 -1.49
CA HIS A 185 2.42 -6.65 -2.10
C HIS A 185 2.16 -7.79 -1.10
N TYR A 186 2.56 -7.62 0.16
CA TYR A 186 2.52 -8.74 1.13
C TYR A 186 1.11 -9.18 1.54
N PRO A 187 0.06 -8.34 1.54
CA PRO A 187 -1.30 -8.83 1.74
C PRO A 187 -1.78 -9.86 0.71
N PHE A 188 -1.21 -9.89 -0.51
CA PHE A 188 -1.48 -10.98 -1.47
C PHE A 188 -0.95 -12.34 -0.98
N LEU A 189 0.05 -12.33 -0.10
CA LEU A 189 0.70 -13.49 0.50
C LEU A 189 0.30 -13.69 1.97
N ILE A 190 -0.79 -13.09 2.42
CA ILE A 190 -1.18 -13.08 3.85
C ILE A 190 -1.39 -14.51 4.39
N GLU A 191 -1.93 -15.41 3.57
CA GLU A 191 -2.18 -16.80 3.97
C GLU A 191 -0.88 -17.58 4.23
N PRO A 192 0.10 -17.66 3.32
CA PRO A 192 1.38 -18.32 3.60
C PRO A 192 2.18 -17.60 4.70
N ILE A 193 2.16 -16.26 4.78
CA ILE A 193 2.80 -15.53 5.88
C ILE A 193 2.16 -15.93 7.22
N GLY A 194 0.85 -16.00 7.31
CA GLY A 194 0.13 -16.40 8.51
C GLY A 194 0.43 -17.85 8.93
N LYS A 195 0.57 -18.77 7.96
CA LYS A 195 0.98 -20.15 8.23
C LYS A 195 2.37 -20.24 8.86
N VAL A 196 3.32 -19.44 8.36
CA VAL A 196 4.71 -19.43 8.87
C VAL A 196 4.80 -18.79 10.25
N MET A 197 4.10 -17.67 10.46
CA MET A 197 4.14 -16.94 11.73
C MET A 197 3.30 -17.58 12.83
N GLY A 198 2.32 -18.40 12.44
CA GLY A 198 1.42 -19.08 13.38
C GLY A 198 0.32 -18.17 13.96
N PRO A 199 -0.65 -18.78 14.69
CA PRO A 199 -1.87 -18.10 15.15
C PRO A 199 -1.63 -17.08 16.28
N GLY A 200 -0.44 -17.09 16.89
CA GLY A 200 -0.06 -16.16 17.96
C GLY A 200 0.33 -14.77 17.45
N VAL A 201 0.56 -14.60 16.14
CA VAL A 201 0.99 -13.34 15.55
C VAL A 201 -0.12 -12.74 14.70
N LYS A 202 -0.63 -11.59 15.09
CA LYS A 202 -1.63 -10.84 14.31
C LYS A 202 -0.96 -10.10 13.15
N LEU A 203 -1.36 -10.40 11.91
CA LEU A 203 -0.88 -9.70 10.73
C LEU A 203 -1.67 -8.41 10.51
N ILE A 204 -0.95 -7.32 10.24
CA ILE A 204 -1.50 -5.99 10.03
C ILE A 204 -1.20 -5.55 8.60
N SER A 205 -2.24 -5.32 7.81
CA SER A 205 -2.16 -4.55 6.57
C SER A 205 -2.51 -3.09 6.87
N SER A 206 -1.75 -2.14 6.34
CA SER A 206 -2.05 -0.72 6.50
C SER A 206 -3.29 -0.27 5.71
N ALA A 207 -3.77 -1.08 4.78
CA ALA A 207 -4.79 -0.69 3.81
C ALA A 207 -6.12 -0.28 4.45
N ASP A 208 -6.61 -1.08 5.44
CA ASP A 208 -7.88 -0.81 6.13
C ASP A 208 -7.84 0.53 6.89
N GLU A 209 -6.77 0.76 7.65
CA GLU A 209 -6.60 1.98 8.42
C GLU A 209 -6.32 3.20 7.52
N THR A 210 -5.63 3.00 6.40
CA THR A 210 -5.45 4.06 5.39
C THR A 210 -6.80 4.49 4.81
N ALA A 211 -7.69 3.56 4.51
CA ALA A 211 -9.03 3.90 4.02
C ALA A 211 -9.86 4.65 5.08
N ARG A 212 -9.73 4.31 6.37
CA ARG A 212 -10.36 5.08 7.47
C ARG A 212 -9.82 6.49 7.56
N GLU A 213 -8.50 6.66 7.45
CA GLU A 213 -7.88 7.98 7.49
C GLU A 213 -8.35 8.85 6.32
N ILE A 214 -8.43 8.28 5.11
CA ILE A 214 -9.03 8.95 3.95
C ILE A 214 -10.45 9.44 4.28
N SER A 215 -11.29 8.55 4.82
CA SER A 215 -12.66 8.89 5.21
C SER A 215 -12.72 10.06 6.20
N THR A 216 -11.90 10.02 7.24
CA THR A 216 -11.84 11.07 8.26
C THR A 216 -11.42 12.41 7.65
N ILE A 217 -10.35 12.45 6.87
CA ILE A 217 -9.85 13.69 6.26
C ILE A 217 -10.88 14.28 5.29
N LEU A 218 -11.53 13.43 4.48
CA LEU A 218 -12.53 13.90 3.53
C LEU A 218 -13.79 14.39 4.24
N TYR A 219 -14.19 13.75 5.34
CA TYR A 219 -15.30 14.20 6.18
C TYR A 219 -15.02 15.56 6.81
N ASP A 220 -13.89 15.73 7.46
CA ASP A 220 -13.48 16.97 8.12
C ASP A 220 -13.36 18.15 7.14
N LYS A 221 -13.00 17.85 5.88
CA LYS A 221 -12.92 18.87 4.81
C LYS A 221 -14.23 19.08 4.06
N GLY A 222 -15.31 18.37 4.40
CA GLY A 222 -16.58 18.44 3.68
C GLY A 222 -16.48 17.97 2.21
N LYS A 223 -15.56 17.04 1.91
CA LYS A 223 -15.25 16.58 0.56
C LYS A 223 -15.66 15.13 0.28
N LEU A 224 -16.37 14.48 1.20
CA LEU A 224 -16.93 13.16 0.91
C LEU A 224 -17.89 13.23 -0.28
N ALA A 225 -17.82 12.22 -1.13
CA ALA A 225 -18.75 12.10 -2.25
C ALA A 225 -20.19 11.96 -1.75
N SER A 226 -21.07 12.78 -2.30
CA SER A 226 -22.52 12.77 -2.03
C SER A 226 -23.26 12.37 -3.32
N GLY A 227 -24.45 11.77 -3.15
CA GLY A 227 -25.29 11.32 -4.27
C GLY A 227 -25.22 9.81 -4.50
N ASP A 228 -26.03 9.32 -5.42
CA ASP A 228 -26.21 7.89 -5.70
C ASP A 228 -25.53 7.44 -7.02
N GLU A 229 -24.76 8.32 -7.64
CA GLU A 229 -24.05 7.99 -8.87
C GLU A 229 -22.94 6.96 -8.59
N ILE A 230 -22.90 5.90 -9.39
CA ILE A 230 -21.83 4.91 -9.36
C ILE A 230 -20.57 5.55 -9.93
N PRO A 231 -19.45 5.61 -9.20
CA PRO A 231 -18.23 6.21 -9.69
C PRO A 231 -17.63 5.39 -10.84
N ILE A 232 -17.06 6.07 -11.83
CA ILE A 232 -16.25 5.42 -12.88
C ILE A 232 -14.79 5.59 -12.50
N HIS A 233 -14.14 4.50 -12.11
CA HIS A 233 -12.72 4.51 -11.75
C HIS A 233 -11.83 4.57 -12.99
N GLN A 234 -10.60 5.07 -12.81
CA GLN A 234 -9.57 5.10 -13.86
C GLN A 234 -8.30 4.46 -13.32
N PHE A 235 -7.83 3.41 -13.98
CA PHE A 235 -6.64 2.69 -13.56
C PHE A 235 -5.58 2.80 -14.66
N PHE A 236 -4.43 3.31 -14.29
CA PHE A 236 -3.26 3.48 -15.12
C PHE A 236 -2.16 2.50 -14.71
N CYS A 237 -1.44 1.96 -15.67
CA CYS A 237 -0.17 1.27 -15.44
C CYS A 237 0.88 1.76 -16.44
N SER A 238 2.16 1.71 -16.07
CA SER A 238 3.26 2.10 -16.95
C SER A 238 3.88 0.93 -17.72
N GLY A 239 3.57 -0.31 -17.34
CA GLY A 239 4.09 -1.54 -17.94
C GLY A 239 3.02 -2.36 -18.66
N ASP A 240 3.10 -3.70 -18.51
CA ASP A 240 2.20 -4.63 -19.17
C ASP A 240 0.76 -4.51 -18.64
N ALA A 241 -0.13 -4.05 -19.52
CA ALA A 241 -1.53 -3.83 -19.18
C ALA A 241 -2.32 -5.13 -18.98
N GLU A 242 -1.97 -6.21 -19.68
CA GLU A 242 -2.69 -7.48 -19.58
C GLU A 242 -2.43 -8.15 -18.24
N ILE A 243 -1.15 -8.18 -17.82
CA ILE A 243 -0.75 -8.71 -16.51
C ILE A 243 -1.39 -7.86 -15.41
N PHE A 244 -1.29 -6.52 -15.50
CA PHE A 244 -1.88 -5.60 -14.55
C PHE A 244 -3.39 -5.81 -14.39
N GLN A 245 -4.14 -5.85 -15.49
CA GLN A 245 -5.59 -6.04 -15.46
C GLN A 245 -5.99 -7.42 -14.92
N LYS A 246 -5.23 -8.47 -15.25
CA LYS A 246 -5.46 -9.81 -14.73
C LYS A 246 -5.33 -9.85 -13.22
N ILE A 247 -4.24 -9.32 -12.67
CA ILE A 247 -4.00 -9.26 -11.22
C ILE A 247 -5.07 -8.41 -10.54
N ALA A 248 -5.41 -7.25 -11.12
CA ALA A 248 -6.43 -6.37 -10.56
C ALA A 248 -7.81 -7.04 -10.52
N ARG A 249 -8.22 -7.75 -11.57
CA ARG A 249 -9.49 -8.49 -11.60
C ARG A 249 -9.53 -9.63 -10.57
N ASP A 250 -8.42 -10.35 -10.44
CA ASP A 250 -8.30 -11.42 -9.45
C ASP A 250 -8.39 -10.89 -8.02
N TRP A 251 -7.70 -9.79 -7.74
CA TRP A 251 -7.62 -9.24 -6.38
C TRP A 251 -8.86 -8.47 -5.95
N LEU A 252 -9.38 -7.61 -6.83
CA LEU A 252 -10.54 -6.76 -6.52
C LEU A 252 -11.88 -7.52 -6.66
N GLY A 253 -11.93 -8.57 -7.48
CA GLY A 253 -13.05 -9.51 -7.57
C GLY A 253 -14.39 -8.81 -7.82
N GLU A 254 -15.36 -9.01 -6.91
CA GLU A 254 -16.73 -8.47 -7.01
C GLU A 254 -16.78 -6.93 -7.05
N GLN A 255 -15.80 -6.23 -6.48
CA GLN A 255 -15.79 -4.76 -6.46
C GLN A 255 -15.65 -4.18 -7.88
N ILE A 256 -14.75 -4.76 -8.70
CA ILE A 256 -14.59 -4.35 -10.11
C ILE A 256 -15.80 -4.75 -10.96
N ARG A 257 -16.48 -5.85 -10.65
CA ARG A 257 -17.67 -6.27 -11.38
C ARG A 257 -18.84 -5.31 -11.21
N ARG A 258 -18.91 -4.64 -10.05
CA ARG A 258 -20.00 -3.71 -9.69
C ARG A 258 -19.73 -2.27 -10.08
N THR A 259 -18.47 -1.92 -10.29
CA THR A 259 -18.07 -0.53 -10.54
C THR A 259 -17.25 -0.46 -11.83
N PRO A 260 -17.65 0.38 -12.82
CA PRO A 260 -16.92 0.52 -14.08
C PRO A 260 -15.48 1.02 -13.85
N VAL A 261 -14.53 0.40 -14.56
CA VAL A 261 -13.12 0.80 -14.57
C VAL A 261 -12.65 1.05 -15.99
N VAL A 262 -12.08 2.21 -16.23
CA VAL A 262 -11.37 2.54 -17.46
C VAL A 262 -9.88 2.23 -17.27
N TRP A 263 -9.36 1.35 -18.11
CA TRP A 263 -7.96 0.90 -18.06
C TRP A 263 -7.15 1.66 -19.09
N GLN A 264 -5.98 2.15 -18.67
CA GLN A 264 -5.10 2.93 -19.54
C GLN A 264 -3.63 2.56 -19.31
N VAL A 265 -2.83 2.66 -20.36
CA VAL A 265 -1.37 2.59 -20.28
C VAL A 265 -0.84 4.01 -20.40
N SER A 266 0.07 4.38 -19.52
CA SER A 266 0.74 5.69 -19.55
C SER A 266 2.23 5.49 -19.40
N SER A 267 3.00 5.97 -20.37
CA SER A 267 4.44 6.11 -20.26
C SER A 267 4.76 7.45 -19.60
N LEU A 268 5.35 7.41 -18.41
CA LEU A 268 5.88 8.58 -17.71
C LEU A 268 7.35 8.80 -18.06
#